data_9c23f7fb903bbacd555e984393816e9e
#
_entry.id   9c23f7fb903bbacd555e984393816e9e
#
_cell.length_a   1.000
_cell.length_b   1.000
_cell.length_c   1.000
_cell.angle_alpha   90.00
_cell.angle_beta   90.00
_cell.angle_gamma   90.00
#
_symmetry.space_group_name_H-M   'P 1'
#
loop_
_entity.id
_entity.type
_entity.pdbx_description
1 polymer ?
#
loop_
_entity_poly.entity_id
_entity_poly.type
_entity_poly.pdbx_seq_one_letter_code
_entity_poly.pdbx_strand_id
1 'polypeptide(L)'
;MISCFRQLPKSRIDTRLVHKFFDLHGVSVNRDCRFPSAGTYVALASLLSPERMSLACWDRVMPRQTDEVFEEVFLASLYDHFNTWDACDEFYLALARESHGHVLDLGCGTGMLACRIAQEGLSVIGADPAEGMLRVARSRPGTERVSWIKADGQTLRLPLRFDLIYMTGHAFQALLTDDDAIAVLRTVRDHLTKDGRFAFESRNPARRAWLSWTPDKRKLATTDGHGRIEEFFDTVADAQTGIVNIVHHYRFLDTDKLTEGRSRIRFVDQDHLMRLLAAANLTPITWYGDWDRTPITPTSREFIVVTRRAD
;
A
#
# COMPACT_ATOMS: atom_id res chain seq x y z
N MET A 1 -4.20 -34.78 12.73
CA MET A 1 -3.73 -33.48 12.17
C MET A 1 -4.14 -33.30 10.70
N ILE A 2 -5.41 -33.56 10.33
CA ILE A 2 -5.91 -33.52 8.93
C ILE A 2 -7.20 -32.67 8.80
N SER A 3 -7.62 -31.92 9.83
CA SER A 3 -8.94 -31.27 9.81
C SER A 3 -8.96 -29.75 9.63
N CYS A 4 -7.81 -29.09 9.33
CA CYS A 4 -7.74 -27.61 9.24
C CYS A 4 -7.63 -27.00 7.81
N PHE A 5 -7.74 -27.82 6.73
CA PHE A 5 -7.48 -27.31 5.37
C PHE A 5 -8.73 -27.24 4.48
N ARG A 6 -9.85 -26.71 4.98
CA ARG A 6 -11.10 -26.69 4.19
C ARG A 6 -11.54 -25.34 3.61
N GLN A 7 -10.76 -24.28 3.70
CA GLN A 7 -11.21 -22.96 3.16
C GLN A 7 -10.06 -22.16 2.53
N LEU A 8 -9.68 -22.51 1.30
CA LEU A 8 -8.90 -21.61 0.44
C LEU A 8 -9.58 -21.50 -0.94
N PRO A 9 -9.63 -20.28 -1.55
CA PRO A 9 -10.31 -20.07 -2.83
C PRO A 9 -9.58 -20.80 -3.97
N LYS A 10 -10.38 -21.35 -4.90
CA LYS A 10 -9.91 -22.10 -6.07
C LYS A 10 -9.43 -21.13 -7.18
N SER A 11 -8.27 -20.50 -7.06
CA SER A 11 -7.60 -19.86 -8.19
C SER A 11 -6.80 -20.88 -8.99
N ARG A 12 -6.87 -20.82 -10.33
CA ARG A 12 -6.11 -21.71 -11.22
C ARG A 12 -4.62 -21.33 -11.12
N ILE A 13 -3.83 -22.20 -10.51
CA ILE A 13 -2.36 -22.09 -10.50
C ILE A 13 -1.84 -22.69 -11.81
N ASP A 14 -0.96 -21.97 -12.50
CA ASP A 14 -0.30 -22.50 -13.71
C ASP A 14 0.72 -23.59 -13.32
N THR A 15 0.38 -24.83 -13.61
CA THR A 15 1.20 -26.01 -13.32
C THR A 15 2.59 -25.97 -13.98
N ARG A 16 2.78 -25.18 -15.06
CA ARG A 16 4.07 -25.03 -15.75
C ARG A 16 5.06 -24.24 -14.90
N LEU A 17 4.60 -23.27 -14.14
CA LEU A 17 5.45 -22.50 -13.21
C LEU A 17 5.95 -23.37 -12.06
N VAL A 18 5.12 -24.29 -11.61
CA VAL A 18 5.47 -25.21 -10.51
C VAL A 18 6.54 -26.21 -10.95
N HIS A 19 6.39 -26.83 -12.12
CA HIS A 19 7.42 -27.73 -12.65
C HIS A 19 8.76 -27.01 -12.86
N LYS A 20 8.72 -25.79 -13.40
CA LYS A 20 9.90 -24.95 -13.59
C LYS A 20 10.61 -24.60 -12.26
N PHE A 21 9.84 -24.45 -11.20
CA PHE A 21 10.36 -24.21 -9.85
C PHE A 21 11.12 -25.43 -9.30
N PHE A 22 10.55 -26.62 -9.43
CA PHE A 22 11.19 -27.87 -8.96
C PHE A 22 12.44 -28.21 -9.79
N ASP A 23 12.42 -27.99 -11.11
CA ASP A 23 13.56 -28.17 -12.01
C ASP A 23 14.75 -27.25 -11.63
N LEU A 24 14.47 -26.00 -11.24
CA LEU A 24 15.48 -25.03 -10.81
C LEU A 24 16.16 -25.37 -9.47
N HIS A 25 15.48 -26.16 -8.63
CA HIS A 25 15.98 -26.52 -7.31
C HIS A 25 16.46 -27.99 -7.22
N GLY A 26 16.61 -28.67 -8.37
CA GLY A 26 17.14 -30.03 -8.45
C GLY A 26 16.20 -31.10 -7.88
N VAL A 27 14.90 -30.78 -7.73
CA VAL A 27 13.88 -31.74 -7.29
C VAL A 27 13.19 -32.32 -8.51
N SER A 28 13.43 -33.61 -8.81
CA SER A 28 12.77 -34.31 -9.92
C SER A 28 11.31 -34.58 -9.56
N VAL A 29 10.38 -33.91 -10.24
CA VAL A 29 8.95 -34.17 -10.14
C VAL A 29 8.48 -34.78 -11.46
N ASN A 30 7.81 -35.91 -11.37
CA ASN A 30 7.25 -36.57 -12.56
C ASN A 30 6.29 -35.64 -13.28
N ARG A 31 6.54 -35.35 -14.57
CA ARG A 31 5.77 -34.41 -15.41
C ARG A 31 4.31 -34.81 -15.63
N ASP A 32 3.98 -36.08 -15.34
CA ASP A 32 2.61 -36.60 -15.44
C ASP A 32 1.78 -36.46 -14.17
N CYS A 33 2.34 -35.91 -13.09
CA CYS A 33 1.61 -35.63 -11.86
C CYS A 33 0.58 -34.53 -12.05
N ARG A 34 -0.70 -34.87 -12.14
CA ARG A 34 -1.82 -33.94 -12.02
C ARG A 34 -2.09 -33.68 -10.55
N PHE A 35 -1.83 -32.46 -10.10
CA PHE A 35 -2.08 -32.07 -8.72
C PHE A 35 -3.55 -31.67 -8.55
N PRO A 36 -4.29 -32.27 -7.63
CA PRO A 36 -5.76 -32.15 -7.58
C PRO A 36 -6.27 -30.84 -6.94
N SER A 37 -5.46 -30.09 -6.23
CA SER A 37 -5.90 -28.81 -5.60
C SER A 37 -4.75 -27.94 -5.07
N ALA A 38 -5.02 -26.64 -4.86
CA ALA A 38 -4.09 -25.68 -4.25
C ALA A 38 -3.60 -26.12 -2.84
N GLY A 39 -4.39 -26.88 -2.08
CA GLY A 39 -4.01 -27.40 -0.76
C GLY A 39 -2.82 -28.36 -0.78
N THR A 40 -2.57 -29.04 -1.89
CA THR A 40 -1.44 -29.97 -2.05
C THR A 40 -0.10 -29.21 -2.15
N TYR A 41 -0.11 -27.98 -2.65
CA TYR A 41 1.08 -27.12 -2.77
C TYR A 41 1.53 -26.55 -1.44
N VAL A 42 0.59 -26.15 -0.59
CA VAL A 42 0.90 -25.64 0.76
C VAL A 42 1.51 -26.75 1.61
N ALA A 43 1.04 -28.00 1.46
CA ALA A 43 1.61 -29.15 2.17
C ALA A 43 3.02 -29.52 1.67
N LEU A 44 3.32 -29.36 0.38
CA LEU A 44 4.66 -29.58 -0.17
C LEU A 44 5.63 -28.45 0.17
N ALA A 45 5.17 -27.20 0.19
CA ALA A 45 5.97 -26.06 0.61
C ALA A 45 6.33 -26.10 2.11
N SER A 46 5.46 -26.67 2.96
CA SER A 46 5.75 -26.86 4.39
C SER A 46 6.73 -28.00 4.70
N LEU A 47 7.02 -28.87 3.73
CA LEU A 47 8.04 -29.93 3.85
C LEU A 47 9.46 -29.43 3.47
N LEU A 48 9.56 -28.31 2.79
CA LEU A 48 10.81 -27.62 2.53
C LEU A 48 11.02 -26.61 3.67
N SER A 49 11.98 -26.87 4.55
CA SER A 49 12.24 -26.01 5.71
C SER A 49 12.39 -24.54 5.28
N PRO A 50 11.78 -23.59 5.99
CA PRO A 50 11.84 -22.16 5.66
C PRO A 50 13.26 -21.59 5.53
N GLU A 51 14.24 -22.27 6.13
CA GLU A 51 15.67 -21.91 6.14
C GLU A 51 16.37 -22.07 4.79
N ARG A 52 15.76 -22.77 3.82
CA ARG A 52 16.36 -23.06 2.51
C ARG A 52 15.81 -22.21 1.34
N MET A 53 14.75 -21.44 1.57
CA MET A 53 14.20 -20.54 0.55
C MET A 53 14.50 -19.11 0.92
N SER A 54 15.15 -18.35 0.03
CA SER A 54 15.30 -16.92 0.23
C SER A 54 13.93 -16.23 0.16
N LEU A 55 13.71 -15.23 1.01
CA LEU A 55 12.50 -14.37 1.01
C LEU A 55 12.11 -13.90 -0.41
N ALA A 56 13.11 -13.57 -1.25
CA ALA A 56 12.91 -13.17 -2.64
C ALA A 56 12.27 -14.25 -3.55
N CYS A 57 12.32 -15.53 -3.16
CA CYS A 57 11.70 -16.62 -3.92
C CYS A 57 10.22 -16.79 -3.54
N TRP A 58 9.88 -16.54 -2.28
CA TRP A 58 8.48 -16.56 -1.80
C TRP A 58 7.65 -15.43 -2.44
N ASP A 59 8.20 -14.23 -2.52
CA ASP A 59 7.51 -13.06 -3.07
C ASP A 59 7.23 -13.15 -4.59
N ARG A 60 7.94 -14.03 -5.31
CA ARG A 60 7.69 -14.28 -6.75
C ARG A 60 6.63 -15.32 -7.05
N VAL A 61 6.31 -16.20 -6.11
CA VAL A 61 5.44 -17.38 -6.33
C VAL A 61 4.06 -17.18 -5.72
N MET A 62 3.96 -16.39 -4.65
CA MET A 62 2.69 -16.10 -3.99
C MET A 62 2.11 -14.79 -4.52
N PRO A 63 0.79 -14.71 -4.82
CA PRO A 63 0.15 -13.44 -5.09
C PRO A 63 0.39 -12.55 -3.87
N ARG A 64 0.80 -11.30 -4.11
CA ARG A 64 0.99 -10.33 -3.03
C ARG A 64 -0.27 -10.24 -2.23
N GLN A 65 -0.14 -10.54 -0.95
CA GLN A 65 -1.21 -10.29 0.00
C GLN A 65 -1.16 -8.81 0.38
N THR A 66 -2.28 -8.15 0.21
CA THR A 66 -2.53 -6.85 0.83
C THR A 66 -2.42 -7.03 2.35
N ASP A 67 -1.88 -6.05 3.04
CA ASP A 67 -1.76 -6.09 4.50
C ASP A 67 -3.14 -6.29 5.15
N GLU A 68 -3.20 -7.14 6.18
CA GLU A 68 -4.46 -7.56 6.83
C GLU A 68 -5.31 -6.37 7.29
N VAL A 69 -4.67 -5.33 7.82
CA VAL A 69 -5.35 -4.14 8.33
C VAL A 69 -6.13 -3.38 7.25
N PHE A 70 -5.75 -3.52 5.98
CA PHE A 70 -6.41 -2.85 4.85
C PHE A 70 -7.37 -3.78 4.11
N GLU A 71 -7.10 -5.10 4.06
CA GLU A 71 -7.95 -6.06 3.35
C GLU A 71 -9.20 -6.43 4.15
N GLU A 72 -9.10 -6.53 5.48
CA GLU A 72 -10.22 -6.85 6.36
C GLU A 72 -11.19 -5.67 6.46
N VAL A 73 -12.43 -5.86 5.96
CA VAL A 73 -13.45 -4.79 5.89
C VAL A 73 -13.71 -4.13 7.23
N PHE A 74 -13.73 -4.92 8.30
CA PHE A 74 -13.96 -4.40 9.65
C PHE A 74 -12.81 -3.49 10.09
N LEU A 75 -11.55 -3.90 9.89
CA LEU A 75 -10.37 -3.09 10.23
C LEU A 75 -10.29 -1.84 9.36
N ALA A 76 -10.55 -1.98 8.04
CA ALA A 76 -10.63 -0.85 7.12
C ALA A 76 -11.70 0.18 7.54
N SER A 77 -12.83 -0.26 8.11
CA SER A 77 -13.87 0.65 8.60
C SER A 77 -13.45 1.49 9.81
N LEU A 78 -12.44 1.07 10.54
CA LEU A 78 -11.89 1.82 11.68
C LEU A 78 -10.87 2.88 11.24
N TYR A 79 -10.34 2.77 10.01
CA TYR A 79 -9.22 3.57 9.53
C TYR A 79 -9.45 5.09 9.68
N ASP A 80 -10.59 5.58 9.24
CA ASP A 80 -10.89 7.02 9.25
C ASP A 80 -11.09 7.60 10.65
N HIS A 81 -11.43 6.78 11.63
CA HIS A 81 -11.57 7.24 13.01
C HIS A 81 -10.21 7.60 13.65
N PHE A 82 -9.13 7.01 13.15
CA PHE A 82 -7.77 7.24 13.64
C PHE A 82 -6.92 8.07 12.66
N ASN A 83 -7.37 8.20 11.39
CA ASN A 83 -6.72 8.96 10.34
C ASN A 83 -7.73 9.97 9.78
N THR A 84 -7.96 11.02 10.55
CA THR A 84 -8.90 12.12 10.20
C THR A 84 -8.24 13.10 9.25
N TRP A 85 -9.06 13.90 8.57
CA TRP A 85 -8.60 14.97 7.68
C TRP A 85 -7.55 15.87 8.36
N ASP A 86 -6.42 16.09 7.69
CA ASP A 86 -5.31 16.88 8.22
C ASP A 86 -4.58 17.72 7.14
N ALA A 87 -3.40 18.24 7.47
CA ALA A 87 -2.60 19.07 6.58
C ALA A 87 -2.10 18.32 5.33
N CYS A 88 -1.96 16.99 5.40
CA CYS A 88 -1.62 16.15 4.27
C CYS A 88 -2.74 16.23 3.22
N ASP A 89 -3.99 16.05 3.63
CA ASP A 89 -5.15 16.09 2.74
C ASP A 89 -5.31 17.46 2.09
N GLU A 90 -5.12 18.54 2.86
CA GLU A 90 -5.17 19.92 2.33
C GLU A 90 -4.08 20.17 1.28
N PHE A 91 -2.88 19.62 1.48
CA PHE A 91 -1.78 19.73 0.53
C PHE A 91 -2.15 19.11 -0.82
N TYR A 92 -2.67 17.86 -0.83
CA TYR A 92 -3.04 17.17 -2.06
C TYR A 92 -4.31 17.77 -2.69
N LEU A 93 -5.27 18.22 -1.89
CA LEU A 93 -6.43 18.94 -2.39
C LEU A 93 -6.02 20.24 -3.11
N ALA A 94 -5.05 20.98 -2.56
CA ALA A 94 -4.49 22.16 -3.21
C ALA A 94 -3.81 21.82 -4.55
N LEU A 95 -3.02 20.73 -4.60
CA LEU A 95 -2.44 20.24 -5.87
C LEU A 95 -3.51 19.85 -6.89
N ALA A 96 -4.60 19.22 -6.43
CA ALA A 96 -5.69 18.83 -7.31
C ALA A 96 -6.41 20.07 -7.90
N ARG A 97 -6.61 21.13 -7.13
CA ARG A 97 -7.18 22.40 -7.61
C ARG A 97 -6.32 23.11 -8.67
N GLU A 98 -5.01 22.85 -8.65
CA GLU A 98 -4.08 23.34 -9.67
C GLU A 98 -4.11 22.50 -10.96
N SER A 99 -4.74 21.33 -10.95
CA SER A 99 -4.90 20.48 -12.13
C SER A 99 -6.19 20.83 -12.90
N HIS A 100 -6.22 20.54 -14.18
CA HIS A 100 -7.36 20.91 -15.05
C HIS A 100 -8.03 19.72 -15.74
N GLY A 101 -7.59 18.50 -15.47
CA GLY A 101 -8.06 17.30 -16.14
C GLY A 101 -8.38 16.16 -15.18
N HIS A 102 -7.92 14.97 -15.54
CA HIS A 102 -8.15 13.77 -14.77
C HIS A 102 -7.17 13.64 -13.61
N VAL A 103 -7.67 13.15 -12.47
CA VAL A 103 -6.90 12.89 -11.26
C VAL A 103 -6.95 11.39 -10.95
N LEU A 104 -5.79 10.80 -10.63
CA LEU A 104 -5.69 9.42 -10.13
C LEU A 104 -5.19 9.44 -8.69
N ASP A 105 -5.99 8.90 -7.81
CA ASP A 105 -5.62 8.54 -6.43
C ASP A 105 -5.13 7.08 -6.43
N LEU A 106 -3.83 6.88 -6.33
CA LEU A 106 -3.21 5.57 -6.39
C LEU A 106 -2.84 5.09 -4.98
N GLY A 107 -3.51 4.04 -4.51
CA GLY A 107 -3.55 3.66 -3.09
C GLY A 107 -4.59 4.49 -2.35
N CYS A 108 -5.79 4.60 -2.92
CA CYS A 108 -6.83 5.55 -2.47
C CYS A 108 -7.45 5.21 -1.10
N GLY A 109 -7.17 4.03 -0.55
CA GLY A 109 -7.68 3.59 0.75
C GLY A 109 -9.20 3.72 0.84
N THR A 110 -9.67 4.37 1.91
CA THR A 110 -11.09 4.63 2.17
C THR A 110 -11.70 5.72 1.29
N GLY A 111 -10.93 6.35 0.41
CA GLY A 111 -11.41 7.32 -0.58
C GLY A 111 -11.78 8.69 -0.04
N MET A 112 -11.37 9.05 1.17
CA MET A 112 -11.73 10.33 1.79
C MET A 112 -11.31 11.53 0.93
N LEU A 113 -10.05 11.57 0.52
CA LEU A 113 -9.52 12.63 -0.31
C LEU A 113 -10.07 12.57 -1.74
N ALA A 114 -10.17 11.39 -2.36
CA ALA A 114 -10.73 11.23 -3.70
C ALA A 114 -12.16 11.78 -3.81
N CYS A 115 -13.03 11.47 -2.84
CA CYS A 115 -14.39 12.00 -2.79
C CYS A 115 -14.40 13.53 -2.62
N ARG A 116 -13.51 14.07 -1.78
CA ARG A 116 -13.41 15.52 -1.58
C ARG A 116 -12.95 16.26 -2.85
N ILE A 117 -11.96 15.72 -3.56
CA ILE A 117 -11.49 16.27 -4.84
C ILE A 117 -12.61 16.21 -5.90
N ALA A 118 -13.35 15.10 -5.97
CA ALA A 118 -14.46 14.97 -6.90
C ALA A 118 -15.62 15.96 -6.62
N GLN A 119 -15.83 16.35 -5.35
CA GLN A 119 -16.77 17.41 -4.98
C GLN A 119 -16.36 18.79 -5.49
N GLU A 120 -15.08 19.03 -5.73
CA GLU A 120 -14.57 20.26 -6.39
C GLU A 120 -14.84 20.27 -7.92
N GLY A 121 -15.45 19.21 -8.45
CA GLY A 121 -15.82 19.09 -9.88
C GLY A 121 -14.76 18.43 -10.76
N LEU A 122 -13.69 17.89 -10.19
CA LEU A 122 -12.64 17.18 -10.93
C LEU A 122 -13.06 15.73 -11.23
N SER A 123 -12.58 15.19 -12.34
CA SER A 123 -12.75 13.79 -12.71
C SER A 123 -11.73 12.93 -11.98
N VAL A 124 -12.18 12.08 -11.05
CA VAL A 124 -11.31 11.30 -10.16
C VAL A 124 -11.49 9.81 -10.38
N ILE A 125 -10.37 9.10 -10.47
CA ILE A 125 -10.30 7.64 -10.36
C ILE A 125 -9.55 7.32 -9.06
N GLY A 126 -10.13 6.47 -8.22
CA GLY A 126 -9.47 5.89 -7.06
C GLY A 126 -9.11 4.43 -7.33
N ALA A 127 -7.84 4.08 -7.15
CA ALA A 127 -7.35 2.71 -7.32
C ALA A 127 -6.67 2.22 -6.06
N ASP A 128 -7.06 1.03 -5.59
CA ASP A 128 -6.48 0.39 -4.41
C ASP A 128 -6.46 -1.15 -4.58
N PRO A 129 -5.43 -1.86 -4.13
CA PRO A 129 -5.41 -3.31 -4.16
C PRO A 129 -6.31 -3.94 -3.09
N ALA A 130 -6.58 -3.23 -1.98
CA ALA A 130 -7.34 -3.72 -0.83
C ALA A 130 -8.85 -3.61 -1.04
N GLU A 131 -9.55 -4.75 -1.13
CA GLU A 131 -11.00 -4.75 -1.25
C GLU A 131 -11.70 -4.21 0.00
N GLY A 132 -11.12 -4.43 1.20
CA GLY A 132 -11.62 -3.86 2.45
C GLY A 132 -11.72 -2.35 2.39
N MET A 133 -10.64 -1.69 1.96
CA MET A 133 -10.59 -0.24 1.77
C MET A 133 -11.60 0.24 0.73
N LEU A 134 -11.67 -0.41 -0.44
CA LEU A 134 -12.61 -0.03 -1.50
C LEU A 134 -14.07 -0.21 -1.11
N ARG A 135 -14.40 -1.16 -0.23
CA ARG A 135 -15.77 -1.27 0.30
C ARG A 135 -16.15 -0.06 1.14
N VAL A 136 -15.24 0.43 1.99
CA VAL A 136 -15.44 1.67 2.74
C VAL A 136 -15.59 2.85 1.78
N ALA A 137 -14.69 2.98 0.80
CA ALA A 137 -14.72 4.04 -0.20
C ALA A 137 -16.05 4.11 -0.95
N ARG A 138 -16.57 2.96 -1.39
CA ARG A 138 -17.84 2.86 -2.12
C ARG A 138 -19.09 3.16 -1.27
N SER A 139 -18.97 3.11 0.06
CA SER A 139 -20.07 3.45 0.99
C SER A 139 -20.06 4.92 1.44
N ARG A 140 -19.02 5.68 1.07
CA ARG A 140 -18.82 7.06 1.51
C ARG A 140 -19.78 8.03 0.79
N PRO A 141 -20.30 9.09 1.45
CA PRO A 141 -21.01 10.17 0.78
C PRO A 141 -20.17 10.80 -0.34
N GLY A 142 -20.75 10.98 -1.53
CA GLY A 142 -20.05 11.51 -2.71
C GLY A 142 -19.29 10.47 -3.53
N THR A 143 -19.36 9.20 -3.13
CA THR A 143 -18.72 8.07 -3.81
C THR A 143 -19.12 7.93 -5.28
N GLU A 144 -20.35 8.33 -5.62
CA GLU A 144 -20.92 8.27 -6.97
C GLU A 144 -20.18 9.16 -7.98
N ARG A 145 -19.35 10.09 -7.50
CA ARG A 145 -18.55 11.00 -8.32
C ARG A 145 -17.15 10.47 -8.63
N VAL A 146 -16.77 9.33 -8.04
CA VAL A 146 -15.44 8.73 -8.18
C VAL A 146 -15.55 7.37 -8.86
N SER A 147 -14.68 7.07 -9.80
CA SER A 147 -14.57 5.73 -10.39
C SER A 147 -13.59 4.88 -9.58
N TRP A 148 -14.08 3.82 -8.93
CA TRP A 148 -13.28 2.96 -8.07
C TRP A 148 -12.79 1.71 -8.81
N ILE A 149 -11.49 1.44 -8.72
CA ILE A 149 -10.84 0.30 -9.39
C ILE A 149 -10.06 -0.50 -8.36
N LYS A 150 -10.33 -1.81 -8.28
CA LYS A 150 -9.46 -2.73 -7.56
C LYS A 150 -8.26 -3.05 -8.43
N ALA A 151 -7.10 -2.51 -8.10
CA ALA A 151 -5.88 -2.72 -8.88
C ALA A 151 -4.62 -2.54 -8.03
N ASP A 152 -3.60 -3.33 -8.36
CA ASP A 152 -2.23 -3.10 -7.90
C ASP A 152 -1.59 -2.04 -8.80
N GLY A 153 -1.00 -1.02 -8.18
CA GLY A 153 -0.32 0.08 -8.89
C GLY A 153 0.79 -0.36 -9.83
N GLN A 154 1.37 -1.54 -9.63
CA GLN A 154 2.41 -2.08 -10.52
C GLN A 154 1.85 -2.56 -11.86
N THR A 155 0.62 -3.05 -11.85
CA THR A 155 -0.02 -3.68 -13.01
C THR A 155 -1.18 -2.88 -13.58
N LEU A 156 -1.55 -1.77 -12.95
CA LEU A 156 -2.63 -0.89 -13.40
C LEU A 156 -2.39 -0.47 -14.87
N ARG A 157 -3.44 -0.60 -15.69
CA ARG A 157 -3.46 -0.13 -17.09
C ARG A 157 -4.81 0.49 -17.37
N LEU A 158 -4.79 1.80 -17.60
CA LEU A 158 -5.99 2.58 -17.92
C LEU A 158 -5.82 3.22 -19.31
N PRO A 159 -6.90 3.35 -20.09
CA PRO A 159 -6.86 4.02 -21.41
C PRO A 159 -6.84 5.56 -21.28
N LEU A 160 -6.60 6.08 -20.08
CA LEU A 160 -6.60 7.49 -19.74
C LEU A 160 -5.20 7.96 -19.31
N ARG A 161 -4.99 9.27 -19.43
CA ARG A 161 -3.84 9.96 -18.85
C ARG A 161 -4.31 11.01 -17.87
N PHE A 162 -3.48 11.30 -16.87
CA PHE A 162 -3.83 12.12 -15.73
C PHE A 162 -2.94 13.35 -15.67
N ASP A 163 -3.53 14.48 -15.30
CA ASP A 163 -2.79 15.71 -15.03
C ASP A 163 -2.22 15.71 -13.62
N LEU A 164 -2.87 14.99 -12.72
CA LEU A 164 -2.35 14.70 -11.40
C LEU A 164 -2.53 13.20 -11.07
N ILE A 165 -1.44 12.58 -10.66
CA ILE A 165 -1.45 11.30 -9.95
C ILE A 165 -0.88 11.57 -8.58
N TYR A 166 -1.48 11.00 -7.53
CA TYR A 166 -0.89 11.09 -6.20
C TYR A 166 -1.01 9.77 -5.45
N MET A 167 -0.10 9.58 -4.49
CA MET A 167 -0.15 8.54 -3.46
C MET A 167 -0.02 9.23 -2.12
N THR A 168 -1.05 9.19 -1.28
CA THR A 168 -1.08 9.82 0.04
C THR A 168 -1.26 8.80 1.16
N GLY A 169 -1.23 9.25 2.41
CA GLY A 169 -1.31 8.35 3.57
C GLY A 169 -0.10 7.43 3.69
N HIS A 170 1.04 7.83 3.11
CA HIS A 170 2.27 7.06 3.04
C HIS A 170 2.14 5.74 2.26
N ALA A 171 1.18 5.67 1.32
CA ALA A 171 0.95 4.48 0.49
C ALA A 171 2.22 4.04 -0.27
N PHE A 172 3.11 4.98 -0.63
CA PHE A 172 4.40 4.66 -1.26
C PHE A 172 5.28 3.76 -0.38
N GLN A 173 5.20 3.89 0.95
CA GLN A 173 5.98 3.06 1.88
C GLN A 173 5.51 1.60 1.94
N ALA A 174 4.32 1.27 1.43
CA ALA A 174 3.85 -0.12 1.27
C ALA A 174 4.61 -0.88 0.17
N LEU A 175 5.41 -0.18 -0.66
CA LEU A 175 6.27 -0.77 -1.68
C LEU A 175 7.57 -1.25 -1.04
N LEU A 176 7.63 -2.52 -0.68
CA LEU A 176 8.67 -3.06 0.19
C LEU A 176 10.00 -3.32 -0.53
N THR A 177 10.04 -3.34 -1.87
CA THR A 177 11.25 -3.57 -2.66
C THR A 177 11.46 -2.47 -3.71
N ASP A 178 12.69 -2.34 -4.20
CA ASP A 178 13.00 -1.41 -5.29
C ASP A 178 12.26 -1.78 -6.57
N ASP A 179 12.15 -3.06 -6.88
CA ASP A 179 11.43 -3.55 -8.06
C ASP A 179 9.96 -3.14 -8.01
N ASP A 180 9.34 -3.20 -6.82
CA ASP A 180 7.95 -2.77 -6.60
C ASP A 180 7.78 -1.28 -6.83
N ALA A 181 8.63 -0.49 -6.19
CA ALA A 181 8.62 0.95 -6.31
C ALA A 181 8.84 1.39 -7.77
N ILE A 182 9.84 0.82 -8.45
CA ILE A 182 10.13 1.12 -9.86
C ILE A 182 8.96 0.71 -10.75
N ALA A 183 8.30 -0.43 -10.51
CA ALA A 183 7.14 -0.87 -11.29
C ALA A 183 5.96 0.09 -11.16
N VAL A 184 5.64 0.55 -9.93
CA VAL A 184 4.61 1.57 -9.69
C VAL A 184 4.99 2.90 -10.34
N LEU A 185 6.22 3.37 -10.15
CA LEU A 185 6.68 4.63 -10.73
C LEU A 185 6.66 4.62 -12.26
N ARG A 186 6.96 3.49 -12.91
CA ARG A 186 6.79 3.31 -14.37
C ARG A 186 5.32 3.36 -14.78
N THR A 187 4.43 2.72 -14.02
CA THR A 187 2.99 2.82 -14.24
C THR A 187 2.52 4.27 -14.13
N VAL A 188 2.95 4.99 -13.11
CA VAL A 188 2.68 6.43 -12.96
C VAL A 188 3.15 7.21 -14.19
N ARG A 189 4.42 7.07 -14.57
CA ARG A 189 4.99 7.74 -15.75
C ARG A 189 4.15 7.48 -17.01
N ASP A 190 3.74 6.24 -17.24
CA ASP A 190 3.00 5.84 -18.43
C ASP A 190 1.57 6.39 -18.46
N HIS A 191 1.03 6.78 -17.29
CA HIS A 191 -0.32 7.35 -17.17
C HIS A 191 -0.32 8.88 -16.98
N LEU A 192 0.82 9.55 -16.86
CA LEU A 192 0.87 11.01 -16.82
C LEU A 192 0.63 11.60 -18.23
N THR A 193 -0.09 12.73 -18.30
CA THR A 193 -0.08 13.62 -19.48
C THR A 193 1.32 14.20 -19.66
N LYS A 194 1.55 14.93 -20.76
CA LYS A 194 2.86 15.56 -21.03
C LYS A 194 3.27 16.51 -19.91
N ASP A 195 2.33 17.30 -19.41
CA ASP A 195 2.55 18.29 -18.36
C ASP A 195 2.03 17.82 -16.99
N GLY A 196 1.66 16.54 -16.91
CA GLY A 196 1.12 15.92 -15.71
C GLY A 196 2.15 15.82 -14.58
N ARG A 197 1.65 15.87 -13.35
CA ARG A 197 2.45 15.79 -12.13
C ARG A 197 2.10 14.53 -11.34
N PHE A 198 3.13 13.94 -10.72
CA PHE A 198 2.95 12.92 -9.71
C PHE A 198 3.48 13.43 -8.37
N ALA A 199 2.70 13.27 -7.32
CA ALA A 199 3.06 13.65 -5.97
C ALA A 199 2.90 12.48 -5.01
N PHE A 200 3.86 12.29 -4.12
CA PHE A 200 3.79 11.32 -3.05
C PHE A 200 4.65 11.75 -1.87
N GLU A 201 4.44 11.12 -0.73
CA GLU A 201 5.29 11.31 0.43
C GLU A 201 5.86 10.00 0.97
N SER A 202 6.95 10.17 1.72
CA SER A 202 7.59 9.12 2.51
C SER A 202 8.18 9.72 3.77
N ARG A 203 8.04 9.05 4.91
CA ARG A 203 8.64 9.51 6.17
C ARG A 203 10.16 9.46 6.09
N ASN A 204 10.80 10.51 6.62
CA ASN A 204 12.26 10.56 6.70
C ASN A 204 12.80 9.49 7.69
N PRO A 205 13.60 8.51 7.23
CA PRO A 205 14.14 7.46 8.09
C PRO A 205 15.03 8.00 9.21
N ALA A 206 15.67 9.17 9.04
CA ALA A 206 16.49 9.78 10.07
C ALA A 206 15.68 10.16 11.33
N ARG A 207 14.36 10.39 11.19
CA ARG A 207 13.45 10.69 12.30
C ARG A 207 13.04 9.45 13.10
N ARG A 208 13.23 8.24 12.53
CA ARG A 208 12.87 6.96 13.17
C ARG A 208 11.47 7.00 13.78
N ALA A 209 10.46 7.48 13.03
CA ALA A 209 9.10 7.70 13.50
C ALA A 209 8.52 6.46 14.21
N TRP A 210 8.88 5.26 13.77
CA TRP A 210 8.44 3.98 14.36
C TRP A 210 8.82 3.81 15.83
N LEU A 211 9.83 4.51 16.34
CA LEU A 211 10.19 4.46 17.76
C LEU A 211 9.13 5.11 18.68
N SER A 212 8.22 5.90 18.10
CA SER A 212 7.09 6.48 18.83
C SER A 212 5.80 5.65 18.70
N TRP A 213 5.79 4.59 17.89
CA TRP A 213 4.64 3.70 17.70
C TRP A 213 4.74 2.53 18.69
N THR A 214 4.35 2.78 19.92
CA THR A 214 4.55 1.87 21.03
C THR A 214 3.24 1.62 21.76
N PRO A 215 3.10 0.51 22.52
CA PRO A 215 1.86 0.16 23.20
C PRO A 215 1.38 1.16 24.24
N ASP A 216 2.26 2.03 24.76
CA ASP A 216 1.90 3.10 25.71
C ASP A 216 1.35 4.35 25.00
N LYS A 217 1.58 4.51 23.69
CA LYS A 217 1.07 5.62 22.87
C LYS A 217 -0.27 5.25 22.25
N ARG A 218 -1.34 5.49 23.01
CA ARG A 218 -2.69 5.11 22.62
C ARG A 218 -3.43 6.29 22.00
N LYS A 219 -4.08 6.05 20.87
CA LYS A 219 -5.07 6.95 20.29
C LYS A 219 -6.46 6.48 20.68
N LEU A 220 -7.33 7.38 21.06
CA LEU A 220 -8.71 7.08 21.41
C LEU A 220 -9.65 7.64 20.32
N ALA A 221 -10.55 6.82 19.84
CA ALA A 221 -11.65 7.22 18.96
C ALA A 221 -12.99 6.72 19.50
N THR A 222 -14.06 7.41 19.15
CA THR A 222 -15.44 6.94 19.37
C THR A 222 -16.05 6.64 18.01
N THR A 223 -16.64 5.46 17.88
CA THR A 223 -17.24 4.98 16.63
C THR A 223 -18.71 4.69 16.80
N ASP A 224 -19.51 4.96 15.75
CA ASP A 224 -20.91 4.58 15.73
C ASP A 224 -21.04 3.04 15.69
N GLY A 225 -21.72 2.47 16.67
CA GLY A 225 -21.99 1.04 16.76
C GLY A 225 -20.94 0.20 17.50
N HIS A 226 -19.71 0.74 17.76
CA HIS A 226 -18.66 0.02 18.49
C HIS A 226 -18.18 0.73 19.77
N GLY A 227 -18.71 1.92 20.07
CA GLY A 227 -18.33 2.70 21.24
C GLY A 227 -16.90 3.23 21.17
N ARG A 228 -16.20 3.23 22.31
CA ARG A 228 -14.84 3.76 22.44
C ARG A 228 -13.80 2.71 22.10
N ILE A 229 -12.84 3.07 21.23
CA ILE A 229 -11.77 2.18 20.78
C ILE A 229 -10.43 2.86 21.00
N GLU A 230 -9.49 2.15 21.59
CA GLU A 230 -8.07 2.54 21.64
C GLU A 230 -7.31 1.85 20.51
N GLU A 231 -6.53 2.62 19.74
CA GLU A 231 -5.52 2.12 18.81
C GLU A 231 -4.12 2.29 19.42
N PHE A 232 -3.30 1.25 19.32
CA PHE A 232 -1.89 1.26 19.68
C PHE A 232 -1.11 0.25 18.85
N PHE A 233 0.23 0.29 18.92
CA PHE A 233 1.07 -0.46 17.98
C PHE A 233 2.19 -1.21 18.72
N ASP A 234 2.55 -2.36 18.15
CA ASP A 234 3.86 -2.98 18.30
C ASP A 234 4.62 -2.87 16.99
N THR A 235 5.91 -2.50 17.06
CA THR A 235 6.72 -2.33 15.87
C THR A 235 8.05 -3.04 15.98
N VAL A 236 8.48 -3.66 14.88
CA VAL A 236 9.81 -4.25 14.74
C VAL A 236 10.43 -3.75 13.44
N ALA A 237 11.53 -3.01 13.56
CA ALA A 237 12.27 -2.48 12.43
C ALA A 237 13.46 -3.38 12.06
N ASP A 238 13.61 -3.67 10.77
CA ASP A 238 14.80 -4.29 10.20
C ASP A 238 15.71 -3.19 9.62
N ALA A 239 16.84 -2.99 10.25
CA ALA A 239 17.81 -1.96 9.86
C ALA A 239 18.50 -2.26 8.51
N GLN A 240 18.51 -3.50 8.02
CA GLN A 240 19.15 -3.86 6.76
C GLN A 240 18.24 -3.55 5.56
N THR A 241 16.96 -3.82 5.70
CA THR A 241 15.97 -3.62 4.64
C THR A 241 15.24 -2.28 4.73
N GLY A 242 15.25 -1.63 5.88
CA GLY A 242 14.43 -0.46 6.19
C GLY A 242 12.95 -0.78 6.40
N ILE A 243 12.58 -2.08 6.46
CA ILE A 243 11.20 -2.49 6.65
C ILE A 243 10.84 -2.45 8.13
N VAL A 244 9.68 -1.87 8.43
CA VAL A 244 9.08 -1.88 9.76
C VAL A 244 7.81 -2.73 9.68
N ASN A 245 7.79 -3.80 10.48
CA ASN A 245 6.61 -4.62 10.70
C ASN A 245 5.78 -3.98 11.82
N ILE A 246 4.49 -3.84 11.61
CA ILE A 246 3.57 -3.15 12.51
C ILE A 246 2.42 -4.11 12.83
N VAL A 247 2.18 -4.32 14.13
CA VAL A 247 0.93 -4.91 14.62
C VAL A 247 0.07 -3.77 15.14
N HIS A 248 -1.08 -3.59 14.52
CA HIS A 248 -2.11 -2.66 14.95
C HIS A 248 -3.01 -3.35 15.95
N HIS A 249 -3.22 -2.77 17.12
CA HIS A 249 -4.12 -3.26 18.14
C HIS A 249 -5.30 -2.31 18.28
N TYR A 250 -6.51 -2.86 18.27
CA TYR A 250 -7.76 -2.14 18.48
C TYR A 250 -8.46 -2.72 19.72
N ARG A 251 -8.44 -2.00 20.84
CA ARG A 251 -9.10 -2.39 22.08
C ARG A 251 -10.44 -1.69 22.21
N PHE A 252 -11.51 -2.45 22.22
CA PHE A 252 -12.88 -1.98 22.43
C PHE A 252 -13.13 -1.83 23.92
N LEU A 253 -13.18 -0.59 24.42
CA LEU A 253 -13.24 -0.32 25.86
C LEU A 253 -14.54 -0.76 26.52
N ASP A 254 -15.64 -0.78 25.77
CA ASP A 254 -16.95 -1.14 26.30
C ASP A 254 -17.15 -2.67 26.42
N THR A 255 -16.38 -3.46 25.69
CA THR A 255 -16.45 -4.94 25.70
C THR A 255 -15.16 -5.62 26.09
N ASP A 256 -14.10 -4.86 26.28
CA ASP A 256 -12.70 -5.32 26.54
C ASP A 256 -12.15 -6.28 25.45
N LYS A 257 -12.79 -6.29 24.27
CA LYS A 257 -12.33 -7.08 23.12
C LYS A 257 -11.07 -6.46 22.53
N LEU A 258 -10.09 -7.28 22.17
CA LEU A 258 -8.91 -6.90 21.41
C LEU A 258 -8.98 -7.52 20.00
N THR A 259 -8.71 -6.70 18.99
CA THR A 259 -8.58 -7.14 17.58
C THR A 259 -7.24 -6.63 17.05
N GLU A 260 -6.58 -7.42 16.23
CA GLU A 260 -5.28 -7.10 15.65
C GLU A 260 -5.33 -7.13 14.14
N GLY A 261 -4.47 -6.33 13.52
CA GLY A 261 -4.17 -6.38 12.10
C GLY A 261 -2.68 -6.09 11.88
N ARG A 262 -2.12 -6.54 10.77
CA ARG A 262 -0.70 -6.38 10.46
C ARG A 262 -0.50 -5.57 9.21
N SER A 263 0.56 -4.76 9.23
CA SER A 263 1.04 -4.06 8.05
C SER A 263 2.57 -3.98 8.04
N ARG A 264 3.11 -3.67 6.87
CA ARG A 264 4.55 -3.47 6.66
C ARG A 264 4.77 -2.22 5.84
N ILE A 265 5.73 -1.41 6.26
CA ILE A 265 6.15 -0.24 5.50
C ILE A 265 7.66 -0.20 5.41
N ARG A 266 8.16 0.42 4.33
CA ARG A 266 9.60 0.58 4.10
C ARG A 266 10.01 2.04 4.20
N PHE A 267 11.10 2.29 4.90
CA PHE A 267 11.75 3.58 4.99
C PHE A 267 12.98 3.60 4.09
N VAL A 268 13.06 4.60 3.23
CA VAL A 268 14.23 4.85 2.37
C VAL A 268 14.61 6.31 2.45
N ASP A 269 15.90 6.62 2.29
CA ASP A 269 16.40 8.00 2.31
C ASP A 269 16.12 8.74 1.00
N GLN A 270 16.39 10.04 0.99
CA GLN A 270 16.15 10.91 -0.16
C GLN A 270 16.97 10.48 -1.39
N ASP A 271 18.22 10.10 -1.21
CA ASP A 271 19.08 9.66 -2.32
C ASP A 271 18.57 8.36 -2.93
N HIS A 272 18.02 7.47 -2.11
CA HIS A 272 17.39 6.26 -2.59
C HIS A 272 16.13 6.58 -3.41
N LEU A 273 15.24 7.47 -2.91
CA LEU A 273 14.08 7.93 -3.67
C LEU A 273 14.47 8.55 -5.00
N MET A 274 15.55 9.36 -5.03
CA MET A 274 16.07 9.94 -6.28
C MET A 274 16.48 8.85 -7.28
N ARG A 275 17.17 7.78 -6.83
CA ARG A 275 17.54 6.65 -7.70
C ARG A 275 16.32 5.92 -8.26
N LEU A 276 15.28 5.67 -7.44
CA LEU A 276 14.04 5.03 -7.86
C LEU A 276 13.32 5.86 -8.92
N LEU A 277 13.19 7.15 -8.71
CA LEU A 277 12.58 8.09 -9.67
C LEU A 277 13.34 8.11 -11.00
N ALA A 278 14.66 8.21 -10.96
CA ALA A 278 15.51 8.18 -12.16
C ALA A 278 15.37 6.86 -12.93
N ALA A 279 15.31 5.70 -12.24
CA ALA A 279 15.11 4.38 -12.86
C ALA A 279 13.75 4.23 -13.54
N ALA A 280 12.78 5.07 -13.16
CA ALA A 280 11.44 5.11 -13.76
C ALA A 280 11.28 6.25 -14.80
N ASN A 281 12.31 7.05 -15.08
CA ASN A 281 12.25 8.24 -15.93
C ASN A 281 11.22 9.27 -15.42
N LEU A 282 11.28 9.54 -14.12
CA LEU A 282 10.58 10.63 -13.46
C LEU A 282 11.59 11.62 -12.92
N THR A 283 11.32 12.92 -13.09
CA THR A 283 12.18 14.00 -12.63
C THR A 283 11.49 14.80 -11.54
N PRO A 284 12.08 14.98 -10.34
CA PRO A 284 11.54 15.85 -9.32
C PRO A 284 11.45 17.29 -9.81
N ILE A 285 10.30 17.93 -9.55
CA ILE A 285 10.10 19.37 -9.73
C ILE A 285 10.48 20.07 -8.44
N THR A 286 10.03 19.53 -7.30
CA THR A 286 10.25 20.13 -5.99
C THR A 286 10.17 19.07 -4.88
N TRP A 287 10.81 19.39 -3.75
CA TRP A 287 10.79 18.64 -2.52
C TRP A 287 10.37 19.56 -1.37
N TYR A 288 9.49 19.03 -0.51
CA TYR A 288 9.10 19.70 0.72
C TYR A 288 9.38 18.80 1.93
N GLY A 289 9.67 19.41 3.05
CA GLY A 289 10.00 18.73 4.31
C GLY A 289 8.83 18.58 5.26
N ASP A 290 7.75 19.30 5.00
CA ASP A 290 6.48 19.22 5.75
C ASP A 290 5.33 19.75 4.88
N TRP A 291 4.09 19.61 5.32
CA TRP A 291 2.85 19.93 4.61
C TRP A 291 2.64 21.42 4.37
N ASP A 292 3.34 22.29 5.11
CA ASP A 292 3.36 23.76 4.92
C ASP A 292 4.25 24.22 3.75
N ARG A 293 4.76 23.24 2.94
CA ARG A 293 5.67 23.47 1.81
C ARG A 293 7.04 24.04 2.22
N THR A 294 7.45 23.88 3.45
CA THR A 294 8.82 24.25 3.85
C THR A 294 9.85 23.41 3.11
N PRO A 295 11.02 23.98 2.76
CA PRO A 295 12.09 23.23 2.08
C PRO A 295 12.56 22.03 2.90
N ILE A 296 12.95 20.97 2.19
CA ILE A 296 13.52 19.79 2.83
C ILE A 296 14.82 20.09 3.56
N THR A 297 15.00 19.51 4.71
CA THR A 297 16.21 19.55 5.54
C THR A 297 16.55 18.12 6.01
N PRO A 298 17.77 17.86 6.51
CA PRO A 298 18.11 16.56 7.07
C PRO A 298 17.19 16.12 8.24
N THR A 299 16.57 17.08 8.92
CA THR A 299 15.68 16.84 10.06
C THR A 299 14.20 16.98 9.73
N SER A 300 13.82 17.17 8.48
CA SER A 300 12.43 17.19 8.03
C SER A 300 11.70 15.90 8.44
N ARG A 301 10.41 16.02 8.71
CA ARG A 301 9.59 14.86 9.09
C ARG A 301 9.27 14.00 7.89
N GLU A 302 8.97 14.65 6.78
CA GLU A 302 8.52 14.06 5.54
C GLU A 302 9.50 14.34 4.39
N PHE A 303 9.45 13.47 3.39
CA PHE A 303 9.94 13.69 2.05
C PHE A 303 8.73 13.75 1.14
N ILE A 304 8.21 14.96 0.90
CA ILE A 304 7.09 15.18 -0.01
C ILE A 304 7.68 15.61 -1.35
N VAL A 305 7.44 14.83 -2.39
CA VAL A 305 8.02 15.10 -3.70
C VAL A 305 6.94 15.26 -4.76
N VAL A 306 7.07 16.30 -5.57
CA VAL A 306 6.28 16.49 -6.79
C VAL A 306 7.20 16.26 -7.97
N THR A 307 6.79 15.39 -8.90
CA THR A 307 7.59 14.97 -10.06
C THR A 307 6.83 15.16 -11.36
N ARG A 308 7.54 15.10 -12.47
CA ARG A 308 7.00 15.00 -13.83
C ARG A 308 7.72 13.91 -14.60
N ARG A 309 7.22 13.60 -15.78
CA ARG A 309 7.98 12.75 -16.72
C ARG A 309 9.31 13.41 -17.04
N ALA A 310 10.37 12.63 -17.16
CA ALA A 310 11.58 13.07 -17.80
C ALA A 310 11.30 13.27 -19.31
N ASP A 311 11.88 14.31 -19.88
CA ASP A 311 11.78 14.61 -21.31
C ASP A 311 12.41 13.51 -22.18
#